data_f2dd0c8924b4d02b294a2ebf311aaa45
#
_entry.id   f2dd0c8924b4d02b294a2ebf311aaa45
#
_cell.length_a   1.000
_cell.length_b   1.000
_cell.length_c   1.000
_cell.angle_alpha   90.00
_cell.angle_beta   90.00
_cell.angle_gamma   90.00
#
_symmetry.space_group_name_H-M   'P 1'
#
loop_
_entity.id
_entity.type
_entity.pdbx_description
1 polymer ?
#
loop_
_entity_poly.entity_id
_entity_poly.type
_entity_poly.pdbx_seq_one_letter_code
_entity_poly.pdbx_strand_id
1 'polypeptide(L)'
;PLAKESSAAVDIHCGEEKSSVMTKGVLATAMMMAMIGLEYGLASGLLPQKDYEEIMTDFDFIATYMQKNLDLAKEWCAANVEDWSYFRSFSLISNIDSTGTTLEIALKVMESIFLPSDSFEVEEYLHGPHLLLSRKEAALLQLDSVSMDHEKLSRIHEFLREKNVPSY
;
A
#
# COMPACT_ATOMS: atom_id res chain seq x y z
N PRO A 1 -20.12 -18.06 -9.13
CA PRO A 1 -19.84 -19.51 -9.26
C PRO A 1 -19.22 -20.06 -8.00
N LEU A 2 -18.12 -19.49 -7.46
CA LEU A 2 -17.42 -20.00 -6.25
C LEU A 2 -18.31 -20.06 -5.00
N ALA A 3 -19.14 -19.03 -4.77
CA ALA A 3 -20.04 -18.99 -3.63
C ALA A 3 -21.08 -20.15 -3.59
N LYS A 4 -21.37 -20.77 -4.76
CA LYS A 4 -22.29 -21.91 -4.86
C LYS A 4 -21.62 -23.25 -4.50
N GLU A 5 -20.29 -23.28 -4.55
CA GLU A 5 -19.50 -24.49 -4.33
C GLU A 5 -18.80 -24.47 -2.98
N SER A 6 -18.84 -23.31 -2.27
CA SER A 6 -18.28 -23.16 -0.94
C SER A 6 -19.30 -23.42 0.15
N SER A 7 -18.84 -23.91 1.30
CA SER A 7 -19.67 -24.11 2.50
C SER A 7 -20.10 -22.80 3.17
N ALA A 8 -19.37 -21.72 2.92
CA ALA A 8 -19.67 -20.37 3.38
C ALA A 8 -19.18 -19.35 2.34
N ALA A 9 -19.88 -18.25 2.19
CA ALA A 9 -19.50 -17.15 1.31
C ALA A 9 -19.82 -15.82 2.00
N VAL A 10 -18.91 -14.87 1.86
CA VAL A 10 -19.07 -13.50 2.36
C VAL A 10 -19.00 -12.54 1.19
N ASP A 11 -19.96 -11.63 1.11
CA ASP A 11 -19.95 -10.57 0.10
C ASP A 11 -19.14 -9.38 0.65
N ILE A 12 -18.18 -8.90 -0.13
CA ILE A 12 -17.34 -7.76 0.24
C ILE A 12 -18.04 -6.40 0.12
N HIS A 13 -19.24 -6.36 -0.45
CA HIS A 13 -20.09 -5.18 -0.61
C HIS A 13 -19.41 -3.93 -1.22
N CYS A 14 -18.37 -4.10 -2.02
CA CYS A 14 -17.64 -2.99 -2.65
C CYS A 14 -18.42 -2.33 -3.80
N GLY A 15 -19.57 -2.89 -4.19
CA GLY A 15 -20.36 -2.45 -5.34
C GLY A 15 -19.63 -2.73 -6.67
N GLU A 16 -20.14 -2.12 -7.74
CA GLU A 16 -19.58 -2.31 -9.07
C GLU A 16 -18.21 -1.62 -9.22
N GLU A 17 -17.18 -2.37 -9.65
CA GLU A 17 -15.89 -1.80 -10.05
C GLU A 17 -16.01 -1.22 -11.46
N LYS A 18 -15.81 0.10 -11.58
CA LYS A 18 -15.97 0.82 -12.87
C LYS A 18 -14.65 1.01 -13.61
N SER A 19 -13.55 0.70 -12.96
CA SER A 19 -12.22 0.74 -13.57
C SER A 19 -11.83 -0.63 -14.11
N SER A 20 -11.04 -0.68 -15.18
CA SER A 20 -10.40 -1.91 -15.63
C SER A 20 -9.33 -2.41 -14.66
N VAL A 21 -8.82 -1.50 -13.83
CA VAL A 21 -7.87 -1.78 -12.74
C VAL A 21 -8.65 -1.88 -11.44
N MET A 22 -8.63 -3.05 -10.82
CA MET A 22 -9.34 -3.29 -9.55
C MET A 22 -8.66 -2.51 -8.41
N THR A 23 -9.41 -1.65 -7.73
CA THR A 23 -8.91 -0.80 -6.65
C THR A 23 -9.75 -0.94 -5.38
N LYS A 24 -11.02 -0.57 -5.41
CA LYS A 24 -11.90 -0.66 -4.24
C LYS A 24 -12.19 -2.09 -3.83
N GLY A 25 -12.24 -3.04 -4.78
CA GLY A 25 -12.40 -4.45 -4.49
C GLY A 25 -11.24 -5.03 -3.67
N VAL A 26 -10.00 -4.60 -3.96
CA VAL A 26 -8.81 -5.01 -3.19
C VAL A 26 -8.90 -4.50 -1.75
N LEU A 27 -9.19 -3.20 -1.57
CA LEU A 27 -9.31 -2.60 -0.24
C LEU A 27 -10.46 -3.24 0.55
N ALA A 28 -11.62 -3.42 -0.06
CA ALA A 28 -12.77 -4.06 0.59
C ALA A 28 -12.49 -5.51 0.99
N THR A 29 -11.73 -6.25 0.16
CA THR A 29 -11.29 -7.62 0.49
C THR A 29 -10.35 -7.61 1.70
N ALA A 30 -9.35 -6.73 1.72
CA ALA A 30 -8.42 -6.61 2.84
C ALA A 30 -9.16 -6.26 4.14
N MET A 31 -10.08 -5.30 4.11
CA MET A 31 -10.92 -4.95 5.26
C MET A 31 -11.78 -6.13 5.71
N MET A 32 -12.43 -6.85 4.79
CA MET A 32 -13.25 -8.01 5.12
C MET A 32 -12.43 -9.13 5.77
N MET A 33 -11.22 -9.39 5.27
CA MET A 33 -10.33 -10.39 5.88
C MET A 33 -9.94 -9.99 7.31
N ALA A 34 -9.64 -8.72 7.55
CA ALA A 34 -9.35 -8.20 8.88
C ALA A 34 -10.57 -8.35 9.82
N MET A 35 -11.77 -8.00 9.35
CA MET A 35 -13.01 -8.15 10.11
C MET A 35 -13.31 -9.61 10.45
N ILE A 36 -13.13 -10.55 9.52
CA ILE A 36 -13.28 -11.99 9.79
C ILE A 36 -12.31 -12.43 10.89
N GLY A 37 -11.07 -11.97 10.85
CA GLY A 37 -10.08 -12.25 11.89
C GLY A 37 -10.48 -11.72 13.27
N LEU A 38 -11.00 -10.49 13.32
CA LEU A 38 -11.50 -9.86 14.55
C LEU A 38 -12.71 -10.60 15.14
N GLU A 39 -13.70 -10.94 14.32
CA GLU A 39 -14.87 -11.69 14.72
C GLU A 39 -14.50 -13.09 15.24
N TYR A 40 -13.57 -13.76 14.56
CA TYR A 40 -13.06 -15.05 15.02
C TYR A 40 -12.32 -14.90 16.35
N GLY A 41 -11.47 -13.88 16.50
CA GLY A 41 -10.72 -13.61 17.72
C GLY A 41 -11.65 -13.35 18.91
N LEU A 42 -12.71 -12.57 18.70
CA LEU A 42 -13.73 -12.29 19.70
C LEU A 42 -14.52 -13.56 20.07
N ALA A 43 -15.04 -14.27 19.07
CA ALA A 43 -15.85 -15.48 19.29
C ALA A 43 -15.08 -16.62 19.95
N SER A 44 -13.78 -16.73 19.69
CA SER A 44 -12.90 -17.73 20.32
C SER A 44 -12.34 -17.33 21.69
N GLY A 45 -12.61 -16.09 22.13
CA GLY A 45 -12.07 -15.54 23.38
C GLY A 45 -10.57 -15.20 23.34
N LEU A 46 -9.96 -15.17 22.16
CA LEU A 46 -8.56 -14.75 21.96
C LEU A 46 -8.41 -13.22 21.95
N LEU A 47 -9.47 -12.51 21.57
CA LEU A 47 -9.52 -11.05 21.56
C LEU A 47 -10.50 -10.57 22.63
N PRO A 48 -10.06 -9.75 23.60
CA PRO A 48 -10.96 -9.14 24.58
C PRO A 48 -11.98 -8.20 23.91
N GLN A 49 -13.18 -8.12 24.43
CA GLN A 49 -14.24 -7.25 23.92
C GLN A 49 -13.79 -5.78 23.80
N LYS A 50 -13.06 -5.29 24.80
CA LYS A 50 -12.53 -3.91 24.80
C LYS A 50 -11.61 -3.64 23.59
N ASP A 51 -10.69 -4.55 23.32
CA ASP A 51 -9.72 -4.39 22.24
C ASP A 51 -10.42 -4.47 20.87
N TYR A 52 -11.44 -5.33 20.75
CA TYR A 52 -12.31 -5.38 19.57
C TYR A 52 -13.00 -4.03 19.32
N GLU A 53 -13.61 -3.42 20.34
CA GLU A 53 -14.29 -2.13 20.24
C GLU A 53 -13.34 -1.00 19.87
N GLU A 54 -12.12 -0.99 20.41
CA GLU A 54 -11.06 -0.03 20.05
C GLU A 54 -10.70 -0.15 18.57
N ILE A 55 -10.44 -1.37 18.08
CA ILE A 55 -10.10 -1.61 16.67
C ILE A 55 -11.26 -1.22 15.74
N MET A 56 -12.52 -1.53 16.11
CA MET A 56 -13.67 -1.13 15.31
C MET A 56 -13.81 0.39 15.21
N THR A 57 -13.44 1.11 16.27
CA THR A 57 -13.38 2.59 16.26
C THR A 57 -12.32 3.11 15.28
N ASP A 58 -11.18 2.42 15.17
CA ASP A 58 -10.13 2.77 14.22
C ASP A 58 -10.60 2.55 12.76
N PHE A 59 -11.39 1.51 12.48
CA PHE A 59 -12.00 1.32 11.16
C PHE A 59 -12.95 2.47 10.79
N ASP A 60 -13.79 2.93 11.72
CA ASP A 60 -14.68 4.06 11.51
C ASP A 60 -13.89 5.35 11.26
N PHE A 61 -12.78 5.54 11.98
CA PHE A 61 -11.87 6.65 11.77
C PHE A 61 -11.26 6.62 10.36
N ILE A 62 -10.72 5.48 9.93
CA ILE A 62 -10.14 5.30 8.59
C ILE A 62 -11.20 5.64 7.53
N ALA A 63 -12.41 5.11 7.64
CA ALA A 63 -13.50 5.38 6.71
C ALA A 63 -13.84 6.88 6.61
N THR A 64 -13.87 7.58 7.74
CA THR A 64 -14.15 9.02 7.82
C THR A 64 -13.10 9.87 7.12
N TYR A 65 -11.83 9.51 7.22
CA TYR A 65 -10.73 10.28 6.66
C TYR A 65 -10.33 9.85 5.24
N MET A 66 -10.91 8.78 4.71
CA MET A 66 -10.55 8.24 3.39
C MET A 66 -10.69 9.28 2.28
N GLN A 67 -11.79 10.05 2.24
CA GLN A 67 -12.00 11.06 1.21
C GLN A 67 -10.92 12.16 1.26
N LYS A 68 -10.57 12.62 2.46
CA LYS A 68 -9.51 13.61 2.64
C LYS A 68 -8.16 13.09 2.15
N ASN A 69 -7.84 11.84 2.47
CA ASN A 69 -6.59 11.22 2.02
C ASN A 69 -6.55 11.04 0.50
N LEU A 70 -7.68 10.70 -0.13
CA LEU A 70 -7.79 10.65 -1.59
C LEU A 70 -7.55 12.01 -2.25
N ASP A 71 -8.07 13.08 -1.66
CA ASP A 71 -7.88 14.43 -2.19
C ASP A 71 -6.43 14.88 -2.05
N LEU A 72 -5.78 14.62 -0.93
CA LEU A 72 -4.34 14.84 -0.73
C LEU A 72 -3.50 14.03 -1.73
N ALA A 73 -3.83 12.76 -1.95
CA ALA A 73 -3.13 11.91 -2.92
C ALA A 73 -3.27 12.45 -4.35
N LYS A 74 -4.45 12.95 -4.75
CA LYS A 74 -4.65 13.58 -6.05
C LYS A 74 -3.80 14.83 -6.23
N GLU A 75 -3.75 15.70 -5.21
CA GLU A 75 -2.92 16.92 -5.24
C GLU A 75 -1.44 16.54 -5.36
N TRP A 76 -0.98 15.56 -4.59
CA TRP A 76 0.39 15.09 -4.64
C TRP A 76 0.74 14.47 -6.01
N CYS A 77 -0.12 13.64 -6.58
CA CYS A 77 0.08 13.09 -7.93
C CYS A 77 0.11 14.20 -8.98
N ALA A 78 -0.79 15.17 -8.90
CA ALA A 78 -0.83 16.29 -9.83
C ALA A 78 0.45 17.15 -9.78
N ALA A 79 1.02 17.31 -8.59
CA ALA A 79 2.27 18.05 -8.41
C ALA A 79 3.50 17.35 -9.00
N ASN A 80 3.46 16.02 -9.14
CA ASN A 80 4.62 15.22 -9.56
C ASN A 80 4.46 14.58 -10.95
N VAL A 81 3.28 14.65 -11.57
CA VAL A 81 2.99 13.93 -12.83
C VAL A 81 3.90 14.33 -13.99
N GLU A 82 4.36 15.57 -14.03
CA GLU A 82 5.26 16.03 -15.08
C GLU A 82 6.63 15.33 -14.96
N ASP A 83 7.21 15.27 -13.78
CA ASP A 83 8.47 14.57 -13.52
C ASP A 83 8.31 13.06 -13.80
N TRP A 84 7.19 12.48 -13.35
CA TRP A 84 6.92 11.05 -13.52
C TRP A 84 6.81 10.62 -14.98
N SER A 85 6.44 11.51 -15.87
CA SER A 85 6.35 11.24 -17.31
C SER A 85 7.69 10.89 -17.97
N TYR A 86 8.81 11.20 -17.30
CA TYR A 86 10.17 10.92 -17.80
C TYR A 86 10.73 9.60 -17.27
N PHE A 87 10.11 8.97 -16.30
CA PHE A 87 10.61 7.73 -15.71
C PHE A 87 10.28 6.51 -16.57
N ARG A 88 11.11 5.49 -16.44
CA ARG A 88 10.98 4.21 -17.14
C ARG A 88 10.56 3.08 -16.23
N SER A 89 10.75 3.24 -14.93
CA SER A 89 10.36 2.27 -13.90
C SER A 89 10.20 2.95 -12.55
N PHE A 90 9.52 2.24 -11.65
CA PHE A 90 9.39 2.62 -10.25
C PHE A 90 9.89 1.50 -9.35
N SER A 91 10.65 1.86 -8.33
CA SER A 91 10.99 1.00 -7.19
C SER A 91 10.22 1.48 -5.96
N LEU A 92 9.37 0.63 -5.42
CA LEU A 92 8.66 0.92 -4.18
C LEU A 92 9.40 0.28 -3.01
N ILE A 93 9.67 1.07 -1.99
CA ILE A 93 10.50 0.65 -0.84
C ILE A 93 9.70 0.87 0.44
N SER A 94 9.61 -0.15 1.26
CA SER A 94 8.86 -0.09 2.52
C SER A 94 9.53 -0.91 3.63
N ASN A 95 9.01 -0.77 4.85
CA ASN A 95 9.27 -1.73 5.91
C ASN A 95 8.52 -3.04 5.65
N ILE A 96 8.82 -4.07 6.44
CA ILE A 96 8.21 -5.40 6.30
C ILE A 96 6.68 -5.36 6.46
N ASP A 97 6.15 -4.55 7.37
CA ASP A 97 4.72 -4.48 7.66
C ASP A 97 3.92 -3.87 6.49
N SER A 98 4.56 -3.01 5.70
CA SER A 98 3.96 -2.31 4.57
C SER A 98 4.25 -2.96 3.20
N THR A 99 5.02 -4.04 3.16
CA THR A 99 5.41 -4.71 1.91
C THR A 99 4.21 -5.16 1.08
N GLY A 100 3.15 -5.65 1.72
CA GLY A 100 1.92 -6.03 1.02
C GLY A 100 1.26 -4.85 0.29
N THR A 101 1.28 -3.67 0.91
CA THR A 101 0.76 -2.43 0.31
C THR A 101 1.60 -1.99 -0.89
N THR A 102 2.93 -2.00 -0.76
CA THR A 102 3.81 -1.57 -1.86
C THR A 102 3.82 -2.57 -3.02
N LEU A 103 3.65 -3.87 -2.77
CA LEU A 103 3.41 -4.88 -3.82
C LEU A 103 2.13 -4.56 -4.61
N GLU A 104 1.05 -4.22 -3.94
CA GLU A 104 -0.21 -3.85 -4.60
C GLU A 104 -0.06 -2.55 -5.39
N ILE A 105 0.65 -1.54 -4.85
CA ILE A 105 0.93 -0.30 -5.58
C ILE A 105 1.76 -0.58 -6.82
N ALA A 106 2.81 -1.41 -6.74
CA ALA A 106 3.62 -1.81 -7.89
C ALA A 106 2.76 -2.46 -8.99
N LEU A 107 1.86 -3.36 -8.60
CA LEU A 107 0.91 -3.96 -9.53
C LEU A 107 0.01 -2.89 -10.17
N LYS A 108 -0.53 -1.95 -9.40
CA LYS A 108 -1.38 -0.86 -9.93
C LYS A 108 -0.62 0.07 -10.88
N VAL A 109 0.66 0.35 -10.63
CA VAL A 109 1.51 1.10 -11.56
C VAL A 109 1.66 0.34 -12.88
N MET A 110 1.95 -0.96 -12.85
CA MET A 110 2.04 -1.78 -14.05
C MET A 110 0.72 -1.86 -14.83
N GLU A 111 -0.40 -2.01 -14.14
CA GLU A 111 -1.73 -2.15 -14.75
C GLU A 111 -2.27 -0.83 -15.33
N SER A 112 -1.93 0.32 -14.73
CA SER A 112 -2.53 1.62 -15.09
C SER A 112 -1.61 2.54 -15.90
N ILE A 113 -0.30 2.48 -15.65
CA ILE A 113 0.69 3.36 -16.27
C ILE A 113 1.56 2.60 -17.28
N PHE A 114 1.52 1.25 -17.24
CA PHE A 114 2.28 0.35 -18.10
C PHE A 114 3.80 0.51 -17.98
N LEU A 115 4.27 0.88 -16.79
CA LEU A 115 5.69 0.96 -16.48
C LEU A 115 6.11 -0.22 -15.59
N PRO A 116 7.30 -0.78 -15.81
CA PRO A 116 7.89 -1.74 -14.88
C PRO A 116 7.93 -1.16 -13.48
N SER A 117 7.51 -1.95 -12.51
CA SER A 117 7.49 -1.52 -11.11
C SER A 117 7.75 -2.71 -10.22
N ASP A 118 8.66 -2.54 -9.27
CA ASP A 118 9.04 -3.56 -8.31
C ASP A 118 8.83 -3.03 -6.88
N SER A 119 8.55 -3.94 -5.96
CA SER A 119 8.42 -3.63 -4.53
C SER A 119 9.48 -4.38 -3.74
N PHE A 120 10.16 -3.67 -2.85
CA PHE A 120 11.22 -4.20 -2.02
C PHE A 120 10.95 -3.87 -0.55
N GLU A 121 11.20 -4.84 0.29
CA GLU A 121 11.44 -4.58 1.70
C GLU A 121 12.79 -3.85 1.84
N VAL A 122 12.92 -2.98 2.84
CA VAL A 122 14.06 -2.07 2.97
C VAL A 122 15.43 -2.77 3.04
N GLU A 123 15.53 -3.91 3.73
CA GLU A 123 16.79 -4.67 3.78
C GLU A 123 17.08 -5.31 2.44
N GLU A 124 16.07 -5.87 1.80
CA GLU A 124 16.23 -6.49 0.49
C GLU A 124 16.64 -5.47 -0.58
N TYR A 125 16.09 -4.25 -0.51
CA TYR A 125 16.51 -3.15 -1.37
C TYR A 125 18.01 -2.84 -1.25
N LEU A 126 18.55 -2.88 -0.03
CA LEU A 126 19.95 -2.62 0.26
C LEU A 126 20.89 -3.76 -0.16
N HIS A 127 20.39 -4.97 -0.39
CA HIS A 127 21.20 -6.12 -0.81
C HIS A 127 21.58 -6.15 -2.31
N GLY A 128 20.98 -5.30 -3.13
CA GLY A 128 21.33 -5.28 -4.56
C GLY A 128 20.54 -4.28 -5.39
N PRO A 129 19.23 -4.20 -5.29
CA PRO A 129 18.40 -3.32 -6.13
C PRO A 129 18.83 -1.85 -6.14
N HIS A 130 19.34 -1.33 -5.03
CA HIS A 130 19.88 0.02 -4.95
C HIS A 130 21.03 0.32 -5.93
N LEU A 131 21.67 -0.71 -6.48
CA LEU A 131 22.72 -0.57 -7.49
C LEU A 131 22.19 -0.29 -8.91
N LEU A 132 20.90 -0.53 -9.13
CA LEU A 132 20.22 -0.25 -10.40
C LEU A 132 19.82 1.22 -10.57
N LEU A 133 20.16 2.06 -9.61
CA LEU A 133 19.75 3.45 -9.54
C LEU A 133 20.16 4.24 -10.79
N SER A 134 19.19 4.83 -11.45
CA SER A 134 19.42 5.76 -12.56
C SER A 134 18.48 6.96 -12.44
N ARG A 135 18.79 8.04 -13.18
CA ARG A 135 17.93 9.23 -13.25
C ARG A 135 16.61 8.99 -13.98
N LYS A 136 16.41 7.79 -14.53
CA LYS A 136 15.21 7.39 -15.26
C LYS A 136 14.31 6.45 -14.44
N GLU A 137 14.69 6.19 -13.23
CA GLU A 137 13.96 5.37 -12.27
C GLU A 137 13.58 6.24 -11.08
N ALA A 138 12.38 6.07 -10.59
CA ALA A 138 11.93 6.77 -9.39
C ALA A 138 11.78 5.78 -8.24
N ALA A 139 12.23 6.19 -7.08
CA ALA A 139 11.97 5.48 -5.84
C ALA A 139 10.79 6.12 -5.11
N LEU A 140 9.78 5.32 -4.78
CA LEU A 140 8.68 5.69 -3.90
C LEU A 140 8.89 5.02 -2.55
N LEU A 141 9.10 5.81 -1.50
CA LEU A 141 9.35 5.30 -0.18
C LEU A 141 8.11 5.43 0.69
N GLN A 142 7.62 4.33 1.22
CA GLN A 142 6.54 4.36 2.19
C GLN A 142 7.13 4.53 3.59
N LEU A 143 7.03 5.74 4.11
CA LEU A 143 7.49 6.10 5.45
C LEU A 143 6.35 5.94 6.46
N ASP A 144 6.57 5.09 7.44
CA ASP A 144 5.69 4.94 8.59
C ASP A 144 6.38 5.55 9.82
N SER A 145 5.76 6.55 10.44
CA SER A 145 6.32 7.29 11.58
C SER A 145 6.50 6.44 12.85
N VAL A 146 5.81 5.30 12.94
CA VAL A 146 5.88 4.38 14.09
C VAL A 146 6.82 3.21 13.87
N SER A 147 7.26 2.98 12.61
CA SER A 147 8.14 1.88 12.27
C SER A 147 9.56 2.08 12.79
N MET A 148 10.19 1.00 13.26
CA MET A 148 11.62 0.99 13.58
C MET A 148 12.50 1.27 12.36
N ASP A 149 12.01 1.05 11.15
CA ASP A 149 12.73 1.29 9.90
C ASP A 149 12.57 2.72 9.37
N HIS A 150 11.81 3.58 10.06
CA HIS A 150 11.60 4.97 9.64
C HIS A 150 12.90 5.73 9.40
N GLU A 151 13.86 5.64 10.34
CA GLU A 151 15.16 6.29 10.21
C GLU A 151 15.96 5.73 9.02
N LYS A 152 15.90 4.41 8.81
CA LYS A 152 16.59 3.75 7.69
C LYS A 152 16.03 4.19 6.34
N LEU A 153 14.70 4.20 6.19
CA LEU A 153 14.03 4.68 4.98
C LEU A 153 14.33 6.15 4.72
N SER A 154 14.35 6.99 5.75
CA SER A 154 14.71 8.39 5.64
C SER A 154 16.15 8.58 5.14
N ARG A 155 17.10 7.81 5.66
CA ARG A 155 18.51 7.81 5.19
C ARG A 155 18.64 7.34 3.74
N ILE A 156 17.85 6.35 3.33
CA ILE A 156 17.80 5.91 1.92
C ILE A 156 17.30 7.06 1.05
N HIS A 157 16.25 7.75 1.43
CA HIS A 157 15.74 8.90 0.69
C HIS A 157 16.82 9.99 0.55
N GLU A 158 17.53 10.34 1.62
CA GLU A 158 18.65 11.30 1.57
C GLU A 158 19.76 10.83 0.64
N PHE A 159 20.17 9.57 0.74
CA PHE A 159 21.19 8.97 -0.15
C PHE A 159 20.77 9.03 -1.62
N LEU A 160 19.52 8.72 -1.95
CA LEU A 160 19.00 8.78 -3.30
C LEU A 160 19.04 10.21 -3.85
N ARG A 161 18.68 11.19 -3.03
CA ARG A 161 18.75 12.61 -3.39
C ARG A 161 20.20 13.06 -3.65
N GLU A 162 21.16 12.66 -2.83
CA GLU A 162 22.60 12.94 -3.04
C GLU A 162 23.10 12.36 -4.37
N LYS A 163 22.57 11.22 -4.79
CA LYS A 163 22.89 10.57 -6.08
C LYS A 163 22.10 11.14 -7.25
N ASN A 164 21.25 12.15 -7.03
CA ASN A 164 20.33 12.71 -8.01
C ASN A 164 19.38 11.65 -8.61
N VAL A 165 18.99 10.68 -7.81
CA VAL A 165 17.91 9.73 -8.12
C VAL A 165 16.60 10.33 -7.63
N PRO A 166 15.58 10.44 -8.49
CA PRO A 166 14.27 10.92 -8.08
C PRO A 166 13.69 10.00 -6.99
N SER A 167 13.33 10.58 -5.85
CA SER A 167 12.78 9.83 -4.72
C SER A 167 11.72 10.67 -4.00
N TYR A 168 10.59 10.02 -3.66
CA TYR A 168 9.35 10.64 -3.17
C TYR A 168 8.84 9.92 -1.92
#